data_2e61cf333996295a52414d841f0acea7
#
_entry.id   2e61cf333996295a52414d841f0acea7
#
_cell.length_a   1.000
_cell.length_b   1.000
_cell.length_c   1.000
_cell.angle_alpha   90.00
_cell.angle_beta   90.00
_cell.angle_gamma   90.00
#
_symmetry.space_group_name_H-M   'P 1'
#
loop_
_entity.id
_entity.type
_entity.pdbx_description
1 polymer ?
#
loop_
_entity_poly.entity_id
_entity_poly.type
_entity_poly.pdbx_seq_one_letter_code
_entity_poly.pdbx_strand_id
1 'polypeptide(L)'
;MQRASRIVLIIACASALALLGFVFIGNLVDFPVYYAAGRSLASGRTDLYSPDFALGRVMDYRYPPFFLIALFPLWLLPYSVAAYIWYLLSVIEIAGCVVIVSRTFQMSKLMWLAVAPAVAQYFVMALHYGNAQLLAVFMLFASLYFAHRRRNLAAAILMALAITIKLTPVLLLPYFALKKRWAMLTAVVLFLAAINIAPSAYFGFRENNQLLKTWYEHVVASQEFHEDNGPINLSLKGQFRRYLTDVDYSQRVDGDVNYPAVNFASLSRDHVAGAWMIIAAVLFAGVLLLMLALPTSYEVVIIKSNRSNKSDVPNKIVPLELAVIICLILLVGPLTSKIYFVALLWPFACLGSVATSQTFGIGRLASYTLIILAAANSVLPLLPGRSTQRLLIALGADFYVNLLLLIVLLYVLISRRLALQKRSGESRTPVPSATKTP
;
A
#
# COMPACT_ATOMS: atom_id res chain seq x y z
N MET A 1 -27.72 -6.71 -29.19
CA MET A 1 -28.24 -6.55 -27.80
C MET A 1 -27.12 -6.50 -26.74
N GLN A 2 -26.19 -7.44 -26.63
CA GLN A 2 -25.16 -7.46 -25.54
C GLN A 2 -24.23 -6.23 -25.49
N ARG A 3 -23.85 -5.59 -26.60
CA ARG A 3 -23.01 -4.38 -26.61
C ARG A 3 -23.77 -3.16 -26.08
N ALA A 4 -25.01 -2.94 -26.50
CA ALA A 4 -25.82 -1.82 -26.04
C ALA A 4 -26.12 -1.90 -24.55
N SER A 5 -26.47 -3.08 -24.03
CA SER A 5 -26.69 -3.32 -22.60
C SER A 5 -25.42 -3.06 -21.76
N ARG A 6 -24.24 -3.41 -22.24
CA ARG A 6 -22.96 -3.09 -21.57
C ARG A 6 -22.68 -1.58 -21.55
N ILE A 7 -22.95 -0.87 -22.65
CA ILE A 7 -22.75 0.58 -22.71
C ILE A 7 -23.69 1.29 -21.73
N VAL A 8 -24.98 0.91 -21.71
CA VAL A 8 -25.97 1.46 -20.76
C VAL A 8 -25.52 1.22 -19.31
N LEU A 9 -25.07 0.01 -18.98
CA LEU A 9 -24.57 -0.30 -17.65
C LEU A 9 -23.34 0.55 -17.25
N ILE A 10 -22.39 0.72 -18.17
CA ILE A 10 -21.19 1.55 -17.93
C ILE A 10 -21.61 2.99 -17.70
N ILE A 11 -22.51 3.55 -18.52
CA ILE A 11 -23.02 4.92 -18.35
C ILE A 11 -23.74 5.06 -17.01
N ALA A 12 -24.61 4.12 -16.66
CA ALA A 12 -25.31 4.15 -15.38
C ALA A 12 -24.38 4.09 -14.18
N CYS A 13 -23.37 3.21 -14.21
CA CYS A 13 -22.35 3.14 -13.16
C CYS A 13 -21.51 4.42 -13.08
N ALA A 14 -21.08 4.98 -14.21
CA ALA A 14 -20.33 6.22 -14.27
C ALA A 14 -21.14 7.41 -13.73
N SER A 15 -22.44 7.49 -14.11
CA SER A 15 -23.35 8.52 -13.60
C SER A 15 -23.59 8.39 -12.09
N ALA A 16 -23.78 7.16 -11.60
CA ALA A 16 -23.93 6.90 -10.17
C ALA A 16 -22.65 7.30 -9.39
N LEU A 17 -21.48 6.95 -9.88
CA LEU A 17 -20.20 7.37 -9.30
C LEU A 17 -20.03 8.88 -9.32
N ALA A 18 -20.39 9.56 -10.41
CA ALA A 18 -20.35 11.00 -10.49
C ALA A 18 -21.31 11.66 -9.48
N LEU A 19 -22.53 11.16 -9.34
CA LEU A 19 -23.50 11.64 -8.35
C LEU A 19 -23.03 11.42 -6.91
N LEU A 20 -22.42 10.28 -6.60
CA LEU A 20 -21.82 10.00 -5.28
C LEU A 20 -20.72 11.02 -4.94
N GLY A 21 -20.04 11.58 -5.94
CA GLY A 21 -19.05 12.61 -5.73
C GLY A 21 -19.60 13.79 -4.95
N PHE A 22 -20.83 14.24 -5.20
CA PHE A 22 -21.44 15.35 -4.45
C PHE A 22 -21.64 15.04 -2.97
N VAL A 23 -21.82 13.79 -2.60
CA VAL A 23 -21.91 13.36 -1.21
C VAL A 23 -20.54 13.37 -0.54
N PHE A 24 -19.50 12.90 -1.24
CA PHE A 24 -18.15 12.80 -0.69
C PHE A 24 -17.47 14.17 -0.53
N ILE A 25 -17.59 15.07 -1.51
CA ILE A 25 -16.87 16.37 -1.50
C ILE A 25 -17.25 17.28 -0.33
N GLY A 26 -18.46 17.14 0.24
CA GLY A 26 -18.90 17.91 1.40
C GLY A 26 -18.21 17.55 2.72
N ASN A 27 -17.57 16.36 2.78
CA ASN A 27 -17.06 15.78 4.02
C ASN A 27 -15.59 15.30 3.90
N LEU A 28 -14.81 15.84 2.97
CA LEU A 28 -13.39 15.52 2.82
C LEU A 28 -12.60 15.99 4.05
N VAL A 29 -11.68 15.13 4.52
CA VAL A 29 -10.87 15.39 5.71
C VAL A 29 -9.50 15.98 5.36
N ASP A 30 -8.77 15.34 4.44
CA ASP A 30 -7.38 15.71 4.09
C ASP A 30 -7.30 16.71 2.91
N PHE A 31 -8.20 16.60 1.94
CA PHE A 31 -8.17 17.48 0.76
C PHE A 31 -8.26 18.97 1.08
N PRO A 32 -9.07 19.44 2.06
CA PRO A 32 -9.08 20.85 2.46
C PRO A 32 -7.70 21.37 2.85
N VAL A 33 -6.86 20.54 3.47
CA VAL A 33 -5.49 20.90 3.86
C VAL A 33 -4.62 21.11 2.61
N TYR A 34 -4.73 20.22 1.62
CA TYR A 34 -3.99 20.34 0.36
C TYR A 34 -4.42 21.59 -0.42
N TYR A 35 -5.74 21.81 -0.51
CA TYR A 35 -6.30 22.95 -1.20
C TYR A 35 -5.86 24.28 -0.58
N ALA A 36 -5.86 24.36 0.73
CA ALA A 36 -5.44 25.58 1.41
C ALA A 36 -3.93 25.82 1.28
N ALA A 37 -3.09 24.78 1.41
CA ALA A 37 -1.67 24.89 1.14
C ALA A 37 -1.41 25.36 -0.30
N GLY A 38 -2.15 24.80 -1.27
CA GLY A 38 -2.07 25.20 -2.66
C GLY A 38 -2.55 26.64 -2.93
N ARG A 39 -3.60 27.09 -2.27
CA ARG A 39 -4.10 28.49 -2.35
C ARG A 39 -3.10 29.48 -1.75
N SER A 40 -2.46 29.13 -0.64
CA SER A 40 -1.40 29.97 -0.07
C SER A 40 -0.21 30.08 -1.02
N LEU A 41 0.22 28.95 -1.59
CA LEU A 41 1.24 28.96 -2.62
C LEU A 41 0.84 29.86 -3.80
N ALA A 42 -0.39 29.73 -4.31
CA ALA A 42 -0.91 30.56 -5.40
C ALA A 42 -0.97 32.05 -5.05
N SER A 43 -1.05 32.41 -3.76
CA SER A 43 -0.96 33.79 -3.28
C SER A 43 0.47 34.28 -2.98
N GLY A 44 1.48 33.49 -3.34
CA GLY A 44 2.89 33.83 -3.16
C GLY A 44 3.48 33.53 -1.77
N ARG A 45 2.75 32.83 -0.91
CA ARG A 45 3.26 32.43 0.42
C ARG A 45 4.09 31.16 0.32
N THR A 46 5.18 31.10 1.08
CA THR A 46 6.09 29.95 1.13
C THR A 46 6.18 29.27 2.50
N ASP A 47 5.47 29.79 3.50
CA ASP A 47 5.40 29.26 4.86
C ASP A 47 4.51 28.00 4.99
N LEU A 48 4.67 27.02 4.09
CA LEU A 48 3.79 25.86 3.89
C LEU A 48 3.70 24.90 5.09
N TYR A 49 4.69 24.92 5.96
CA TYR A 49 4.83 24.01 7.11
C TYR A 49 4.72 24.74 8.45
N SER A 50 4.31 25.99 8.45
CA SER A 50 4.12 26.79 9.66
C SER A 50 2.86 26.35 10.43
N PRO A 51 2.88 26.33 11.78
CA PRO A 51 1.69 26.06 12.60
C PRO A 51 0.52 27.02 12.33
N ASP A 52 0.81 28.28 11.97
CA ASP A 52 -0.20 29.30 11.62
C ASP A 52 -0.94 28.97 10.31
N PHE A 53 -0.46 27.99 9.58
CA PHE A 53 -1.07 27.46 8.38
C PHE A 53 -2.25 26.52 8.68
N ALA A 54 -2.42 26.12 9.93
CA ALA A 54 -3.55 25.31 10.36
C ALA A 54 -4.86 26.11 10.20
N LEU A 55 -5.63 25.76 9.20
CA LEU A 55 -6.96 26.32 8.87
C LEU A 55 -8.01 26.11 9.96
N GLY A 56 -7.71 26.38 11.23
CA GLY A 56 -8.62 26.12 12.33
C GLY A 56 -8.99 24.65 12.56
N ARG A 57 -8.34 23.72 11.83
CA ARG A 57 -8.38 22.28 12.04
C ARG A 57 -6.94 21.77 12.22
N VAL A 58 -6.74 20.89 13.20
CA VAL A 58 -5.45 20.38 13.70
C VAL A 58 -4.74 19.44 12.69
N MET A 59 -4.67 19.81 11.41
CA MET A 59 -4.02 18.97 10.40
C MET A 59 -3.03 19.80 9.56
N ASP A 60 -1.75 19.52 9.78
CA ASP A 60 -0.65 20.17 9.07
C ASP A 60 -0.48 19.61 7.66
N TYR A 61 -0.04 20.46 6.72
CA TYR A 61 0.37 20.02 5.41
C TYR A 61 1.66 19.16 5.51
N ARG A 62 1.64 17.96 4.93
CA ARG A 62 2.68 16.93 5.18
C ARG A 62 3.39 16.41 3.94
N TYR A 63 3.18 17.03 2.78
CA TYR A 63 3.79 16.59 1.52
C TYR A 63 4.95 17.49 1.11
N PRO A 64 5.93 16.97 0.32
CA PRO A 64 7.01 17.82 -0.18
C PRO A 64 6.50 18.89 -1.16
N PRO A 65 7.29 19.95 -1.43
CA PRO A 65 6.87 21.07 -2.30
C PRO A 65 6.41 20.63 -3.70
N PHE A 66 6.99 19.58 -4.25
CA PHE A 66 6.62 19.01 -5.55
C PHE A 66 5.12 18.69 -5.67
N PHE A 67 4.50 18.17 -4.60
CA PHE A 67 3.09 17.80 -4.62
C PHE A 67 2.18 18.98 -4.94
N LEU A 68 2.46 20.16 -4.36
CA LEU A 68 1.69 21.37 -4.63
C LEU A 68 1.93 21.89 -6.04
N ILE A 69 3.18 21.87 -6.51
CA ILE A 69 3.53 22.34 -7.87
C ILE A 69 2.91 21.42 -8.93
N ALA A 70 2.97 20.11 -8.75
CA ALA A 70 2.38 19.14 -9.69
C ALA A 70 0.87 19.29 -9.85
N LEU A 71 0.18 19.76 -8.81
CA LEU A 71 -1.27 19.95 -8.77
C LEU A 71 -1.67 21.45 -8.84
N PHE A 72 -0.75 22.33 -9.21
CA PHE A 72 -0.94 23.79 -9.18
C PHE A 72 -2.23 24.26 -9.85
N PRO A 73 -2.63 23.76 -11.04
CA PRO A 73 -3.88 24.18 -11.66
C PRO A 73 -5.13 23.96 -10.81
N LEU A 74 -5.10 22.95 -9.93
CA LEU A 74 -6.24 22.61 -9.06
C LEU A 74 -6.48 23.69 -8.01
N TRP A 75 -5.43 24.34 -7.55
CA TRP A 75 -5.48 25.37 -6.52
C TRP A 75 -6.02 26.71 -7.00
N LEU A 76 -6.10 26.91 -8.31
CA LEU A 76 -6.67 28.11 -8.94
C LEU A 76 -8.20 28.04 -9.06
N LEU A 77 -8.77 26.85 -8.95
CA LEU A 77 -10.21 26.61 -9.08
C LEU A 77 -10.96 26.91 -7.77
N PRO A 78 -12.28 27.16 -7.81
CA PRO A 78 -13.11 27.15 -6.61
C PRO A 78 -13.04 25.81 -5.89
N TYR A 79 -13.13 25.83 -4.55
CA TYR A 79 -12.97 24.63 -3.71
C TYR A 79 -13.83 23.45 -4.17
N SER A 80 -15.12 23.68 -4.42
CA SER A 80 -16.06 22.63 -4.82
C SER A 80 -15.67 21.96 -6.15
N VAL A 81 -15.16 22.74 -7.10
CA VAL A 81 -14.69 22.24 -8.40
C VAL A 81 -13.39 21.44 -8.21
N ALA A 82 -12.44 21.98 -7.46
CA ALA A 82 -11.19 21.30 -7.16
C ALA A 82 -11.41 19.98 -6.40
N ALA A 83 -12.29 19.98 -5.39
CA ALA A 83 -12.66 18.81 -4.62
C ALA A 83 -13.34 17.73 -5.49
N TYR A 84 -14.20 18.16 -6.43
CA TYR A 84 -14.85 17.23 -7.34
C TYR A 84 -13.88 16.61 -8.34
N ILE A 85 -12.95 17.39 -8.89
CA ILE A 85 -11.88 16.88 -9.75
C ILE A 85 -11.00 15.88 -8.96
N TRP A 86 -10.63 16.21 -7.72
CA TRP A 86 -9.86 15.31 -6.86
C TRP A 86 -10.58 13.98 -6.60
N TYR A 87 -11.88 14.04 -6.34
CA TYR A 87 -12.71 12.84 -6.21
C TYR A 87 -12.70 12.00 -7.50
N LEU A 88 -12.89 12.60 -8.67
CA LEU A 88 -12.85 11.90 -9.95
C LEU A 88 -11.48 11.25 -10.22
N LEU A 89 -10.39 11.96 -9.91
CA LEU A 89 -9.04 11.41 -9.99
C LEU A 89 -8.91 10.17 -9.09
N SER A 90 -9.40 10.24 -7.85
CA SER A 90 -9.40 9.11 -6.92
C SER A 90 -10.18 7.91 -7.45
N VAL A 91 -11.33 8.12 -8.10
CA VAL A 91 -12.10 7.05 -8.77
C VAL A 91 -11.31 6.42 -9.94
N ILE A 92 -10.61 7.25 -10.73
CA ILE A 92 -9.74 6.78 -11.82
C ILE A 92 -8.57 5.97 -11.28
N GLU A 93 -7.96 6.39 -10.17
CA GLU A 93 -6.88 5.66 -9.49
C GLU A 93 -7.35 4.30 -8.99
N ILE A 94 -8.52 4.22 -8.37
CA ILE A 94 -9.15 2.96 -7.97
C ILE A 94 -9.36 2.04 -9.18
N ALA A 95 -9.95 2.56 -10.24
CA ALA A 95 -10.16 1.79 -11.47
C ALA A 95 -8.83 1.32 -12.07
N GLY A 96 -7.80 2.17 -12.06
CA GLY A 96 -6.45 1.83 -12.48
C GLY A 96 -5.84 0.68 -11.65
N CYS A 97 -5.96 0.75 -10.30
CA CYS A 97 -5.53 -0.31 -9.40
C CYS A 97 -6.24 -1.64 -9.71
N VAL A 98 -7.57 -1.61 -9.89
CA VAL A 98 -8.38 -2.79 -10.25
C VAL A 98 -7.92 -3.39 -11.58
N VAL A 99 -7.68 -2.57 -12.62
CA VAL A 99 -7.19 -3.03 -13.93
C VAL A 99 -5.80 -3.66 -13.81
N ILE A 100 -4.87 -3.01 -13.10
CA ILE A 100 -3.50 -3.52 -12.91
C ILE A 100 -3.53 -4.87 -12.20
N VAL A 101 -4.25 -4.96 -11.11
CA VAL A 101 -4.38 -6.18 -10.30
C VAL A 101 -5.07 -7.29 -11.10
N SER A 102 -6.14 -6.97 -11.83
CA SER A 102 -6.83 -7.92 -12.72
C SER A 102 -5.90 -8.52 -13.75
N ARG A 103 -5.05 -7.71 -14.38
CA ARG A 103 -4.07 -8.16 -15.39
C ARG A 103 -2.92 -8.94 -14.77
N THR A 104 -2.47 -8.57 -13.58
CA THR A 104 -1.36 -9.23 -12.89
C THR A 104 -1.73 -10.63 -12.40
N PHE A 105 -2.92 -10.78 -11.81
CA PHE A 105 -3.37 -12.03 -11.19
C PHE A 105 -4.39 -12.79 -12.02
N GLN A 106 -4.77 -12.27 -13.20
CA GLN A 106 -5.78 -12.88 -14.08
C GLN A 106 -7.11 -13.13 -13.34
N MET A 107 -7.60 -12.08 -12.66
CA MET A 107 -8.75 -12.12 -11.78
C MET A 107 -10.03 -12.53 -12.53
N SER A 108 -10.67 -13.61 -12.11
CA SER A 108 -12.01 -14.00 -12.56
C SER A 108 -13.10 -13.20 -11.83
N LYS A 109 -14.33 -13.23 -12.33
CA LYS A 109 -15.47 -12.60 -11.66
C LYS A 109 -15.70 -13.16 -10.26
N LEU A 110 -15.53 -14.47 -10.07
CA LEU A 110 -15.69 -15.13 -8.78
C LEU A 110 -14.61 -14.68 -7.78
N MET A 111 -13.36 -14.51 -8.23
CA MET A 111 -12.29 -13.97 -7.40
C MET A 111 -12.61 -12.54 -6.95
N TRP A 112 -13.15 -11.70 -7.84
CA TRP A 112 -13.56 -10.34 -7.49
C TRP A 112 -14.71 -10.31 -6.49
N LEU A 113 -15.70 -11.20 -6.60
CA LEU A 113 -16.77 -11.33 -5.62
C LEU A 113 -16.25 -11.67 -4.22
N ALA A 114 -15.16 -12.41 -4.12
CA ALA A 114 -14.54 -12.75 -2.85
C ALA A 114 -13.62 -11.60 -2.32
N VAL A 115 -12.78 -11.03 -3.18
CA VAL A 115 -11.75 -10.04 -2.78
C VAL A 115 -12.32 -8.64 -2.56
N ALA A 116 -13.26 -8.18 -3.38
CA ALA A 116 -13.79 -6.83 -3.29
C ALA A 116 -14.40 -6.50 -1.91
N PRO A 117 -15.23 -7.35 -1.29
CA PRO A 117 -15.74 -7.08 0.06
C PRO A 117 -14.64 -6.96 1.12
N ALA A 118 -13.55 -7.75 1.00
CA ALA A 118 -12.45 -7.73 1.96
C ALA A 118 -11.68 -6.40 1.98
N VAL A 119 -11.68 -5.65 0.87
CA VAL A 119 -10.92 -4.39 0.73
C VAL A 119 -11.79 -3.16 0.59
N ALA A 120 -13.09 -3.30 0.34
CA ALA A 120 -14.00 -2.19 0.02
C ALA A 120 -13.98 -1.07 1.07
N GLN A 121 -13.95 -1.43 2.37
CA GLN A 121 -13.92 -0.47 3.47
C GLN A 121 -12.73 0.50 3.40
N TYR A 122 -11.56 0.02 2.95
CA TYR A 122 -10.36 0.85 2.86
C TYR A 122 -10.48 1.87 1.72
N PHE A 123 -11.07 1.48 0.60
CA PHE A 123 -11.31 2.37 -0.53
C PHE A 123 -12.38 3.41 -0.23
N VAL A 124 -13.49 3.02 0.40
CA VAL A 124 -14.54 3.96 0.84
C VAL A 124 -13.97 4.98 1.81
N MET A 125 -13.16 4.52 2.79
CA MET A 125 -12.51 5.41 3.74
C MET A 125 -11.51 6.35 3.07
N ALA A 126 -10.71 5.87 2.12
CA ALA A 126 -9.76 6.71 1.38
C ALA A 126 -10.47 7.78 0.54
N LEU A 127 -11.60 7.47 -0.08
CA LEU A 127 -12.45 8.44 -0.78
C LEU A 127 -13.04 9.47 0.19
N HIS A 128 -13.54 9.05 1.35
CA HIS A 128 -14.08 9.94 2.37
C HIS A 128 -13.02 10.91 2.91
N TYR A 129 -11.80 10.42 3.15
CA TYR A 129 -10.70 11.30 3.58
C TYR A 129 -10.22 12.25 2.47
N GLY A 130 -10.37 11.88 1.21
CA GLY A 130 -9.75 12.63 0.11
C GLY A 130 -8.23 12.65 0.20
N ASN A 131 -7.64 11.57 0.74
CA ASN A 131 -6.20 11.46 0.99
C ASN A 131 -5.45 11.06 -0.29
N ALA A 132 -4.23 11.57 -0.48
CA ALA A 132 -3.35 11.21 -1.60
C ALA A 132 -2.82 9.76 -1.55
N GLN A 133 -3.27 8.94 -0.61
CA GLN A 133 -2.90 7.53 -0.50
C GLN A 133 -3.31 6.71 -1.73
N LEU A 134 -4.48 7.00 -2.32
CA LEU A 134 -4.92 6.34 -3.54
C LEU A 134 -3.95 6.59 -4.69
N LEU A 135 -3.53 7.86 -4.86
CA LEU A 135 -2.54 8.24 -5.86
C LEU A 135 -1.21 7.51 -5.64
N ALA A 136 -0.71 7.48 -4.41
CA ALA A 136 0.53 6.77 -4.07
C ALA A 136 0.43 5.27 -4.36
N VAL A 137 -0.68 4.60 -4.01
CA VAL A 137 -0.89 3.16 -4.25
C VAL A 137 -1.07 2.87 -5.74
N PHE A 138 -1.78 3.73 -6.48
CA PHE A 138 -1.90 3.59 -7.93
C PHE A 138 -0.53 3.67 -8.62
N MET A 139 0.30 4.68 -8.27
CA MET A 139 1.67 4.82 -8.79
C MET A 139 2.53 3.60 -8.40
N LEU A 140 2.41 3.14 -7.16
CA LEU A 140 3.10 1.94 -6.69
C LEU A 140 2.71 0.70 -7.51
N PHE A 141 1.41 0.41 -7.65
CA PHE A 141 0.95 -0.77 -8.40
C PHE A 141 1.34 -0.71 -9.88
N ALA A 142 1.26 0.48 -10.48
CA ALA A 142 1.74 0.70 -11.85
C ALA A 142 3.26 0.46 -11.96
N SER A 143 4.04 0.95 -11.00
CA SER A 143 5.48 0.68 -10.92
C SER A 143 5.77 -0.83 -10.84
N LEU A 144 5.11 -1.55 -9.93
CA LEU A 144 5.29 -3.00 -9.76
C LEU A 144 4.89 -3.77 -11.04
N TYR A 145 3.83 -3.35 -11.69
CA TYR A 145 3.39 -3.94 -12.97
C TYR A 145 4.42 -3.75 -14.07
N PHE A 146 4.97 -2.54 -14.23
CA PHE A 146 6.01 -2.27 -15.22
C PHE A 146 7.35 -2.93 -14.85
N ALA A 147 7.70 -2.98 -13.57
CA ALA A 147 8.88 -3.70 -13.10
C ALA A 147 8.79 -5.20 -13.41
N HIS A 148 7.61 -5.81 -13.23
CA HIS A 148 7.37 -7.21 -13.59
C HIS A 148 7.54 -7.43 -15.10
N ARG A 149 7.17 -6.45 -15.94
CA ARG A 149 7.35 -6.47 -17.41
C ARG A 149 8.74 -6.00 -17.88
N ARG A 150 9.70 -5.81 -16.96
CA ARG A 150 11.06 -5.35 -17.25
C ARG A 150 11.14 -3.96 -17.93
N ARG A 151 10.11 -3.13 -17.81
CA ARG A 151 10.11 -1.73 -18.25
C ARG A 151 10.66 -0.84 -17.15
N ASN A 152 12.00 -0.87 -16.98
CA ASN A 152 12.70 -0.27 -15.84
C ASN A 152 12.45 1.23 -15.72
N LEU A 153 12.45 1.99 -16.82
CA LEU A 153 12.29 3.45 -16.78
C LEU A 153 10.88 3.84 -16.30
N ALA A 154 9.83 3.23 -16.87
CA ALA A 154 8.46 3.47 -16.45
C ALA A 154 8.22 3.03 -15.00
N ALA A 155 8.80 1.90 -14.58
CA ALA A 155 8.74 1.45 -13.20
C ALA A 155 9.44 2.44 -12.25
N ALA A 156 10.58 2.97 -12.65
CA ALA A 156 11.39 3.87 -11.82
C ALA A 156 10.71 5.22 -11.58
N ILE A 157 10.17 5.87 -12.64
CA ILE A 157 9.50 7.16 -12.49
C ILE A 157 8.26 7.02 -11.59
N LEU A 158 7.46 5.95 -11.77
CA LEU A 158 6.27 5.71 -10.96
C LEU A 158 6.62 5.36 -9.51
N MET A 159 7.73 4.64 -9.27
CA MET A 159 8.24 4.36 -7.93
C MET A 159 8.71 5.66 -7.25
N ALA A 160 9.45 6.50 -7.96
CA ALA A 160 9.91 7.79 -7.45
C ALA A 160 8.73 8.70 -7.08
N LEU A 161 7.69 8.78 -7.92
CA LEU A 161 6.47 9.52 -7.62
C LEU A 161 5.74 8.93 -6.39
N ALA A 162 5.59 7.61 -6.30
CA ALA A 162 4.99 6.96 -5.14
C ALA A 162 5.74 7.28 -3.84
N ILE A 163 7.09 7.22 -3.86
CA ILE A 163 7.95 7.55 -2.71
C ILE A 163 7.82 9.04 -2.35
N THR A 164 7.75 9.94 -3.34
CA THR A 164 7.59 11.37 -3.09
C THR A 164 6.26 11.70 -2.43
N ILE A 165 5.17 11.03 -2.82
CA ILE A 165 3.85 11.22 -2.20
C ILE A 165 3.80 10.57 -0.82
N LYS A 166 4.33 9.37 -0.67
CA LYS A 166 4.40 8.60 0.59
C LYS A 166 5.75 7.89 0.68
N LEU A 167 6.48 8.09 1.75
CA LEU A 167 7.83 7.52 1.91
C LEU A 167 7.84 5.99 2.01
N THR A 168 6.75 5.38 2.44
CA THR A 168 6.68 3.92 2.70
C THR A 168 7.12 3.02 1.53
N PRO A 169 6.87 3.32 0.23
CA PRO A 169 7.36 2.51 -0.88
C PRO A 169 8.90 2.43 -0.98
N VAL A 170 9.66 3.31 -0.30
CA VAL A 170 11.13 3.23 -0.25
C VAL A 170 11.61 1.87 0.29
N LEU A 171 10.82 1.25 1.17
CA LEU A 171 11.11 -0.08 1.73
C LEU A 171 11.06 -1.22 0.68
N LEU A 172 10.59 -0.96 -0.53
CA LEU A 172 10.70 -1.91 -1.66
C LEU A 172 12.07 -1.87 -2.35
N LEU A 173 12.85 -0.79 -2.19
CA LEU A 173 14.13 -0.64 -2.88
C LEU A 173 15.15 -1.73 -2.49
N PRO A 174 15.30 -2.14 -1.21
CA PRO A 174 16.14 -3.27 -0.83
C PRO A 174 15.75 -4.57 -1.55
N TYR A 175 14.46 -4.86 -1.72
CA TYR A 175 14.02 -6.01 -2.50
C TYR A 175 14.50 -5.94 -3.95
N PHE A 176 14.39 -4.81 -4.62
CA PHE A 176 14.88 -4.64 -5.99
C PHE A 176 16.41 -4.71 -6.08
N ALA A 177 17.14 -4.27 -5.05
CA ALA A 177 18.59 -4.44 -4.93
C ALA A 177 18.95 -5.93 -4.85
N LEU A 178 18.27 -6.71 -4.01
CA LEU A 178 18.44 -8.16 -3.90
C LEU A 178 18.16 -8.88 -5.23
N LYS A 179 17.20 -8.38 -6.01
CA LYS A 179 16.90 -8.90 -7.35
C LYS A 179 17.84 -8.35 -8.44
N LYS A 180 18.91 -7.66 -8.06
CA LYS A 180 19.94 -7.07 -8.97
C LYS A 180 19.33 -6.15 -10.05
N ARG A 181 18.25 -5.43 -9.71
CA ARG A 181 17.57 -4.50 -10.62
C ARG A 181 18.22 -3.11 -10.61
N TRP A 182 19.56 -3.08 -10.73
CA TRP A 182 20.38 -1.86 -10.56
C TRP A 182 19.97 -0.72 -11.50
N ALA A 183 19.69 -1.02 -12.78
CA ALA A 183 19.26 0.01 -13.73
C ALA A 183 17.94 0.70 -13.30
N MET A 184 16.99 -0.06 -12.71
CA MET A 184 15.77 0.51 -12.17
C MET A 184 16.07 1.36 -10.93
N LEU A 185 16.92 0.88 -10.02
CA LEU A 185 17.27 1.60 -8.78
C LEU A 185 17.98 2.90 -9.06
N THR A 186 18.98 2.89 -9.95
CA THR A 186 19.67 4.11 -10.39
C THR A 186 18.67 5.11 -10.98
N ALA A 187 17.75 4.65 -11.83
CA ALA A 187 16.73 5.52 -12.39
C ALA A 187 15.78 6.07 -11.30
N VAL A 188 15.38 5.27 -10.28
CA VAL A 188 14.58 5.77 -9.14
C VAL A 188 15.31 6.91 -8.42
N VAL A 189 16.59 6.74 -8.11
CA VAL A 189 17.40 7.79 -7.43
C VAL A 189 17.46 9.05 -8.28
N LEU A 190 17.72 8.92 -9.57
CA LEU A 190 17.76 10.08 -10.49
C LEU A 190 16.41 10.79 -10.60
N PHE A 191 15.32 10.06 -10.69
CA PHE A 191 13.99 10.65 -10.71
C PHE A 191 13.60 11.28 -9.36
N LEU A 192 13.96 10.68 -8.23
CA LEU A 192 13.75 11.31 -6.92
C LEU A 192 14.50 12.64 -6.82
N ALA A 193 15.76 12.69 -7.27
CA ALA A 193 16.52 13.92 -7.32
C ALA A 193 15.86 14.96 -8.24
N ALA A 194 15.47 14.57 -9.45
CA ALA A 194 14.82 15.46 -10.42
C ALA A 194 13.48 16.01 -9.90
N ILE A 195 12.64 15.16 -9.29
CA ILE A 195 11.34 15.53 -8.72
C ILE A 195 11.51 16.53 -7.58
N ASN A 196 12.50 16.35 -6.70
CA ASN A 196 12.74 17.26 -5.58
C ASN A 196 13.42 18.56 -6.00
N ILE A 197 14.18 18.58 -7.12
CA ILE A 197 14.78 19.78 -7.67
C ILE A 197 13.79 20.56 -8.54
N ALA A 198 12.84 19.90 -9.21
CA ALA A 198 11.90 20.54 -10.13
C ALA A 198 11.17 21.76 -9.56
N PRO A 199 10.71 21.80 -8.30
CA PRO A 199 10.08 22.98 -7.70
C PRO A 199 11.00 24.20 -7.63
N SER A 200 12.33 24.04 -7.77
CA SER A 200 13.25 25.18 -7.86
C SER A 200 13.00 26.10 -9.06
N ALA A 201 12.34 25.57 -10.10
CA ALA A 201 11.92 26.38 -11.23
C ALA A 201 10.86 27.44 -10.85
N TYR A 202 10.08 27.18 -9.80
CA TYR A 202 9.06 28.08 -9.26
C TYR A 202 9.60 28.91 -8.09
N PHE A 203 10.21 28.27 -7.09
CA PHE A 203 10.64 28.92 -5.85
C PHE A 203 12.04 29.55 -5.95
N GLY A 204 12.84 29.16 -6.93
CA GLY A 204 14.30 29.32 -6.89
C GLY A 204 14.98 28.23 -6.04
N PHE A 205 16.26 27.99 -6.30
CA PHE A 205 16.99 26.86 -5.70
C PHE A 205 17.14 27.00 -4.18
N ARG A 206 17.43 28.21 -3.70
CA ARG A 206 17.61 28.45 -2.25
C ARG A 206 16.34 28.20 -1.45
N GLU A 207 15.22 28.74 -1.92
CA GLU A 207 13.93 28.63 -1.25
C GLU A 207 13.42 27.18 -1.29
N ASN A 208 13.51 26.50 -2.43
CA ASN A 208 13.14 25.09 -2.52
C ASN A 208 13.94 24.20 -1.55
N ASN A 209 15.25 24.44 -1.42
CA ASN A 209 16.07 23.70 -0.45
C ASN A 209 15.64 23.98 1.00
N GLN A 210 15.27 25.24 1.30
CA GLN A 210 14.77 25.58 2.64
C GLN A 210 13.41 24.87 2.91
N LEU A 211 12.50 24.86 1.94
CA LEU A 211 11.22 24.16 2.03
C LEU A 211 11.41 22.63 2.20
N LEU A 212 12.32 22.02 1.46
CA LEU A 212 12.64 20.59 1.61
C LEU A 212 13.24 20.28 2.97
N LYS A 213 14.12 21.17 3.49
CA LYS A 213 14.70 21.03 4.83
C LYS A 213 13.60 21.11 5.89
N THR A 214 12.75 22.13 5.81
CA THR A 214 11.63 22.31 6.74
C THR A 214 10.66 21.13 6.68
N TRP A 215 10.33 20.65 5.48
CA TRP A 215 9.52 19.43 5.32
C TRP A 215 10.16 18.21 6.01
N TYR A 216 11.46 18.01 5.81
CA TYR A 216 12.15 16.90 6.44
C TYR A 216 12.12 16.99 7.97
N GLU A 217 12.43 18.17 8.52
CA GLU A 217 12.48 18.39 9.96
C GLU A 217 11.10 18.24 10.62
N HIS A 218 10.04 18.80 10.03
CA HIS A 218 8.70 18.80 10.60
C HIS A 218 7.89 17.52 10.30
N VAL A 219 8.14 16.87 9.17
CA VAL A 219 7.32 15.73 8.73
C VAL A 219 8.05 14.41 8.86
N VAL A 220 9.34 14.35 8.48
CA VAL A 220 10.08 13.09 8.44
C VAL A 220 10.81 12.82 9.75
N ALA A 221 11.46 13.83 10.33
CA ALA A 221 12.28 13.72 11.54
C ALA A 221 11.51 14.05 12.82
N SER A 222 10.34 14.67 12.74
CA SER A 222 9.56 15.07 13.91
C SER A 222 9.11 13.86 14.72
N GLN A 223 9.44 13.87 16.02
CA GLN A 223 9.00 12.85 16.95
C GLN A 223 7.49 12.95 17.21
N GLU A 224 6.93 14.15 17.25
CA GLU A 224 5.49 14.37 17.44
C GLU A 224 4.65 13.64 16.38
N PHE A 225 5.07 13.70 15.12
CA PHE A 225 4.41 12.97 14.05
C PHE A 225 4.44 11.45 14.26
N HIS A 226 5.54 10.94 14.83
CA HIS A 226 5.70 9.52 15.10
C HIS A 226 5.10 9.09 16.45
N GLU A 227 4.76 10.04 17.31
CA GLU A 227 4.20 9.78 18.65
C GLU A 227 2.69 9.74 18.67
N ASP A 228 2.03 10.37 17.74
CA ASP A 228 0.57 10.33 17.70
C ASP A 228 0.04 8.99 17.28
N ASN A 229 -0.70 8.43 18.26
CA ASN A 229 -0.90 7.27 18.03
C ASN A 229 -1.99 6.48 18.57
N GLY A 230 -2.97 6.99 18.97
CA GLY A 230 -4.14 6.30 19.43
C GLY A 230 -4.53 5.06 18.58
N PRO A 231 -5.75 4.61 18.67
CA PRO A 231 -6.22 3.42 17.99
C PRO A 231 -6.17 3.49 16.45
N ILE A 232 -5.80 4.64 15.90
CA ILE A 232 -5.65 4.85 14.44
C ILE A 232 -4.37 4.21 13.89
N ASN A 233 -3.29 4.07 14.69
CA ASN A 233 -2.07 3.44 14.23
C ASN A 233 -2.20 1.90 14.24
N LEU A 234 -2.37 1.32 13.08
CA LEU A 234 -2.54 -0.12 12.84
C LEU A 234 -1.22 -0.82 12.47
N SER A 235 -0.07 -0.21 12.76
CA SER A 235 1.25 -0.84 12.64
C SER A 235 1.60 -1.66 13.89
N LEU A 236 2.68 -2.44 13.81
CA LEU A 236 3.26 -3.15 14.95
C LEU A 236 3.62 -2.18 16.10
N LYS A 237 4.14 -0.98 15.76
CA LYS A 237 4.41 0.08 16.76
C LYS A 237 3.14 0.48 17.48
N GLY A 238 2.06 0.72 16.74
CA GLY A 238 0.77 1.10 17.32
C GLY A 238 0.18 0.01 18.21
N GLN A 239 0.33 -1.28 17.82
CA GLN A 239 -0.12 -2.40 18.65
C GLN A 239 0.69 -2.51 19.92
N PHE A 240 2.02 -2.42 19.84
CA PHE A 240 2.90 -2.47 21.02
C PHE A 240 2.57 -1.35 22.01
N ARG A 241 2.33 -0.14 21.51
CA ARG A 241 1.93 0.98 22.39
C ARG A 241 0.58 0.71 23.07
N ARG A 242 -0.41 0.22 22.35
CA ARG A 242 -1.73 -0.09 22.92
C ARG A 242 -1.70 -1.16 23.99
N TYR A 243 -0.91 -2.19 23.80
CA TYR A 243 -0.89 -3.34 24.69
C TYR A 243 0.13 -3.24 25.81
N LEU A 244 1.23 -2.50 25.59
CA LEU A 244 2.38 -2.50 26.49
C LEU A 244 2.61 -1.17 27.22
N THR A 245 1.87 -0.10 26.90
CA THR A 245 2.00 1.17 27.60
C THR A 245 0.69 1.58 28.26
N ASP A 246 0.79 2.36 29.34
CA ASP A 246 -0.36 2.99 29.96
C ASP A 246 -0.66 4.30 29.22
N VAL A 247 -1.52 4.24 28.19
CA VAL A 247 -1.96 5.39 27.41
C VAL A 247 -3.47 5.51 27.50
N ASP A 248 -3.92 6.61 28.05
CA ASP A 248 -5.34 6.97 28.06
C ASP A 248 -5.77 7.44 26.66
N TYR A 249 -6.53 6.60 25.99
CA TYR A 249 -7.13 6.92 24.69
C TYR A 249 -8.50 7.61 24.80
N SER A 250 -8.98 7.87 26.04
CA SER A 250 -10.26 8.53 26.28
C SER A 250 -10.23 10.03 25.98
N GLN A 251 -9.04 10.66 26.05
CA GLN A 251 -8.84 12.11 25.90
C GLN A 251 -8.40 12.57 24.51
N ARG A 252 -8.77 11.88 23.47
CA ARG A 252 -8.31 12.25 22.15
C ARG A 252 -9.02 13.43 21.51
N VAL A 253 -8.23 14.15 20.68
CA VAL A 253 -8.54 15.39 19.95
C VAL A 253 -9.78 15.32 19.05
N ASP A 254 -10.27 14.16 18.69
CA ASP A 254 -11.52 13.99 17.91
C ASP A 254 -12.78 14.03 18.81
N GLY A 255 -12.65 14.60 19.97
CA GLY A 255 -13.68 15.20 20.84
C GLY A 255 -14.62 14.25 21.57
N ASP A 256 -15.05 13.10 21.02
CA ASP A 256 -16.16 12.34 21.63
C ASP A 256 -16.01 10.82 21.58
N VAL A 257 -14.87 10.30 21.20
CA VAL A 257 -14.72 8.85 21.02
C VAL A 257 -13.82 8.25 22.10
N ASN A 258 -14.42 7.78 23.17
CA ASN A 258 -13.73 6.98 24.18
C ASN A 258 -13.48 5.58 23.65
N TYR A 259 -12.20 5.20 23.56
CA TYR A 259 -11.81 3.82 23.27
C TYR A 259 -11.44 3.10 24.56
N PRO A 260 -11.84 1.83 24.75
CA PRO A 260 -11.47 1.09 25.94
C PRO A 260 -9.95 0.87 25.99
N ALA A 261 -9.37 0.97 27.18
CA ALA A 261 -8.00 0.55 27.42
C ALA A 261 -7.90 -0.97 27.23
N VAL A 262 -6.88 -1.38 26.49
CA VAL A 262 -6.62 -2.80 26.18
C VAL A 262 -5.21 -3.24 26.57
N ASN A 263 -4.49 -2.37 27.30
CA ASN A 263 -3.13 -2.66 27.76
C ASN A 263 -3.15 -3.71 28.88
N PHE A 264 -2.17 -4.60 28.83
CA PHE A 264 -1.90 -5.59 29.87
C PHE A 264 -0.53 -5.39 30.55
N ALA A 265 0.22 -4.36 30.14
CA ALA A 265 1.48 -3.94 30.71
C ALA A 265 1.58 -2.40 30.72
N SER A 266 2.53 -1.86 31.50
CA SER A 266 2.78 -0.42 31.67
C SER A 266 4.27 -0.12 31.53
N LEU A 267 4.83 -0.46 30.36
CA LEU A 267 6.23 -0.19 30.02
C LEU A 267 6.41 1.26 29.57
N SER A 268 7.63 1.79 29.71
CA SER A 268 7.95 3.12 29.20
C SER A 268 7.85 3.18 27.66
N ARG A 269 7.50 4.35 27.14
CA ARG A 269 7.37 4.57 25.69
C ARG A 269 8.66 4.28 24.94
N ASP A 270 9.82 4.60 25.53
CA ASP A 270 11.12 4.38 24.90
C ASP A 270 11.48 2.90 24.81
N HIS A 271 11.19 2.11 25.85
CA HIS A 271 11.38 0.66 25.80
C HIS A 271 10.51 0.01 24.72
N VAL A 272 9.26 0.44 24.61
CA VAL A 272 8.33 -0.07 23.60
C VAL A 272 8.75 0.34 22.19
N ALA A 273 9.24 1.58 22.00
CA ALA A 273 9.77 2.04 20.72
C ALA A 273 11.04 1.27 20.33
N GLY A 274 11.96 1.04 21.28
CA GLY A 274 13.16 0.23 21.05
C GLY A 274 12.84 -1.21 20.68
N ALA A 275 11.91 -1.85 21.40
CA ALA A 275 11.46 -3.20 21.10
C ALA A 275 10.82 -3.29 19.70
N TRP A 276 9.97 -2.32 19.34
CA TRP A 276 9.40 -2.25 17.99
C TRP A 276 10.49 -2.13 16.92
N MET A 277 11.46 -1.23 17.06
CA MET A 277 12.54 -1.06 16.08
C MET A 277 13.32 -2.35 15.84
N ILE A 278 13.69 -3.05 16.91
CA ILE A 278 14.42 -4.32 16.82
C ILE A 278 13.57 -5.37 16.10
N ILE A 279 12.33 -5.57 16.53
CA ILE A 279 11.45 -6.59 15.95
C ILE A 279 11.11 -6.26 14.51
N ALA A 280 10.83 -5.01 14.18
CA ALA A 280 10.56 -4.57 12.81
C ALA A 280 11.77 -4.80 11.90
N ALA A 281 12.99 -4.48 12.37
CA ALA A 281 14.22 -4.70 11.62
C ALA A 281 14.48 -6.21 11.41
N VAL A 282 14.31 -7.04 12.44
CA VAL A 282 14.47 -8.50 12.37
C VAL A 282 13.46 -9.11 11.40
N LEU A 283 12.19 -8.74 11.49
CA LEU A 283 11.16 -9.22 10.57
C LEU A 283 11.45 -8.82 9.12
N PHE A 284 11.81 -7.56 8.90
CA PHE A 284 12.11 -7.04 7.57
C PHE A 284 13.34 -7.73 6.97
N ALA A 285 14.45 -7.79 7.71
CA ALA A 285 15.66 -8.48 7.29
C ALA A 285 15.42 -9.98 7.08
N GLY A 286 14.70 -10.64 7.99
CA GLY A 286 14.37 -12.06 7.91
C GLY A 286 13.59 -12.42 6.65
N VAL A 287 12.58 -11.63 6.29
CA VAL A 287 11.81 -11.83 5.05
C VAL A 287 12.68 -11.60 3.81
N LEU A 288 13.52 -10.57 3.81
CA LEU A 288 14.45 -10.33 2.71
C LEU A 288 15.46 -11.47 2.55
N LEU A 289 16.05 -11.95 3.65
CA LEU A 289 16.97 -13.10 3.65
C LEU A 289 16.28 -14.37 3.17
N LEU A 290 15.04 -14.61 3.59
CA LEU A 290 14.23 -15.73 3.09
C LEU A 290 14.06 -15.63 1.56
N MET A 291 13.84 -14.44 1.04
CA MET A 291 13.72 -14.21 -0.41
C MET A 291 15.05 -14.37 -1.17
N LEU A 292 16.19 -14.25 -0.49
CA LEU A 292 17.51 -14.55 -1.05
C LEU A 292 17.82 -16.07 -1.00
N ALA A 293 17.61 -16.68 0.14
CA ALA A 293 17.95 -18.08 0.38
C ALA A 293 17.18 -19.04 -0.51
N LEU A 294 15.97 -18.68 -0.89
CA LEU A 294 15.15 -19.50 -1.75
C LEU A 294 15.39 -19.15 -3.24
N PRO A 295 15.74 -20.11 -4.11
CA PRO A 295 16.14 -19.84 -5.50
C PRO A 295 15.08 -19.07 -6.27
N THR A 296 15.53 -18.06 -6.98
CA THR A 296 14.68 -17.24 -7.84
C THR A 296 14.33 -18.01 -9.10
N SER A 297 13.05 -18.19 -9.35
CA SER A 297 12.52 -18.83 -10.57
C SER A 297 12.96 -18.17 -11.89
N TYR A 298 13.63 -17.02 -11.85
CA TYR A 298 14.21 -16.39 -13.04
C TYR A 298 15.28 -17.26 -13.71
N GLU A 299 16.10 -17.98 -12.95
CA GLU A 299 17.12 -18.87 -13.51
C GLU A 299 16.52 -20.16 -14.07
N VAL A 300 15.49 -20.70 -13.41
CA VAL A 300 14.84 -21.96 -13.83
C VAL A 300 14.03 -21.78 -15.13
N VAL A 301 13.42 -20.61 -15.36
CA VAL A 301 12.65 -20.34 -16.59
C VAL A 301 13.56 -20.10 -17.79
N ILE A 302 14.73 -19.48 -17.61
CA ILE A 302 15.69 -19.26 -18.71
C ILE A 302 16.29 -20.59 -19.19
N ILE A 303 16.60 -21.51 -18.27
CA ILE A 303 17.17 -22.83 -18.63
C ILE A 303 16.15 -23.71 -19.40
N LYS A 304 14.84 -23.57 -19.15
CA LYS A 304 13.79 -24.33 -19.88
C LYS A 304 13.28 -23.66 -21.17
N SER A 305 13.50 -22.36 -21.35
CA SER A 305 13.04 -21.62 -22.53
C SER A 305 13.81 -21.95 -23.82
N ASN A 306 14.95 -22.65 -23.72
CA ASN A 306 15.71 -23.11 -24.90
C ASN A 306 15.19 -24.42 -25.52
N ARG A 307 14.11 -25.01 -24.97
CA ARG A 307 13.44 -26.18 -25.59
C ARG A 307 11.95 -25.88 -25.79
N SER A 308 11.63 -25.64 -27.04
CA SER A 308 10.31 -25.64 -27.70
C SER A 308 9.10 -25.92 -26.80
N ASN A 309 8.41 -24.90 -26.36
CA ASN A 309 6.96 -24.67 -26.35
C ASN A 309 6.67 -23.41 -25.52
N LYS A 310 6.23 -22.35 -26.19
CA LYS A 310 5.72 -21.12 -25.57
C LYS A 310 4.41 -21.41 -24.83
N SER A 311 4.49 -21.92 -23.62
CA SER A 311 3.44 -21.68 -22.63
C SER A 311 3.89 -20.47 -21.80
N ASP A 312 3.41 -19.28 -22.13
CA ASP A 312 3.51 -18.06 -21.32
C ASP A 312 2.75 -18.27 -19.99
N VAL A 313 3.24 -19.16 -19.11
CA VAL A 313 2.80 -19.22 -17.73
C VAL A 313 3.49 -18.04 -17.03
N PRO A 314 2.78 -16.95 -16.75
CA PRO A 314 3.39 -15.80 -16.09
C PRO A 314 3.99 -16.27 -14.77
N ASN A 315 5.24 -15.89 -14.51
CA ASN A 315 5.94 -16.22 -13.27
C ASN A 315 5.21 -15.58 -12.09
N LYS A 316 4.31 -16.33 -11.44
CA LYS A 316 3.45 -15.85 -10.33
C LYS A 316 4.22 -15.68 -9.01
N ILE A 317 5.52 -15.98 -8.96
CA ILE A 317 6.32 -15.87 -7.72
C ILE A 317 6.66 -14.41 -7.41
N VAL A 318 7.05 -13.61 -8.39
CA VAL A 318 7.37 -12.19 -8.17
C VAL A 318 6.17 -11.40 -7.64
N PRO A 319 4.95 -11.50 -8.21
CA PRO A 319 3.78 -10.87 -7.61
C PRO A 319 3.47 -11.33 -6.17
N LEU A 320 3.77 -12.57 -5.83
CA LEU A 320 3.61 -13.12 -4.47
C LEU A 320 4.67 -12.56 -3.51
N GLU A 321 5.94 -12.46 -3.92
CA GLU A 321 6.99 -11.79 -3.13
C GLU A 321 6.61 -10.33 -2.83
N LEU A 322 6.11 -9.61 -3.83
CA LEU A 322 5.67 -8.22 -3.66
C LEU A 322 4.46 -8.12 -2.73
N ALA A 323 3.53 -9.08 -2.78
CA ALA A 323 2.41 -9.15 -1.85
C ALA A 323 2.88 -9.30 -0.39
N VAL A 324 3.85 -10.18 -0.14
CA VAL A 324 4.49 -10.35 1.17
C VAL A 324 5.13 -9.04 1.65
N ILE A 325 5.89 -8.35 0.78
CA ILE A 325 6.56 -7.11 1.15
C ILE A 325 5.56 -5.99 1.43
N ILE A 326 4.47 -5.88 0.68
CA ILE A 326 3.42 -4.88 0.93
C ILE A 326 2.80 -5.09 2.32
N CYS A 327 2.43 -6.33 2.68
CA CYS A 327 1.93 -6.63 4.03
C CYS A 327 2.96 -6.28 5.11
N LEU A 328 4.23 -6.63 4.86
CA LEU A 328 5.33 -6.35 5.79
C LEU A 328 5.54 -4.85 5.99
N ILE A 329 5.55 -4.04 4.93
CA ILE A 329 5.70 -2.58 5.01
C ILE A 329 4.58 -1.96 5.86
N LEU A 330 3.34 -2.40 5.67
CA LEU A 330 2.21 -1.93 6.46
C LEU A 330 2.30 -2.35 7.93
N LEU A 331 2.95 -3.49 8.19
CA LEU A 331 3.16 -4.02 9.54
C LEU A 331 4.28 -3.28 10.27
N VAL A 332 5.46 -3.13 9.63
CA VAL A 332 6.67 -2.59 10.30
C VAL A 332 6.76 -1.08 10.26
N GLY A 333 5.97 -0.41 9.45
CA GLY A 333 5.96 1.05 9.34
C GLY A 333 5.74 1.73 10.70
N PRO A 334 6.29 2.93 10.92
CA PRO A 334 6.12 3.66 12.19
C PRO A 334 4.66 4.10 12.41
N LEU A 335 3.96 4.38 11.33
CA LEU A 335 2.55 4.79 11.32
C LEU A 335 1.84 4.13 10.13
N THR A 336 0.80 3.37 10.42
CA THR A 336 -0.08 2.78 9.40
C THR A 336 -1.53 3.07 9.78
N SER A 337 -2.14 4.00 9.09
CA SER A 337 -3.57 4.30 9.22
C SER A 337 -4.40 3.35 8.35
N LYS A 338 -5.69 3.21 8.68
CA LYS A 338 -6.64 2.36 7.94
C LYS A 338 -6.71 2.67 6.44
N ILE A 339 -6.55 3.94 6.04
CA ILE A 339 -6.50 4.35 4.63
C ILE A 339 -5.30 3.78 3.87
N TYR A 340 -4.22 3.39 4.56
CA TYR A 340 -3.04 2.78 3.91
C TYR A 340 -3.32 1.34 3.45
N PHE A 341 -4.33 0.71 4.04
CA PHE A 341 -4.73 -0.66 3.71
C PHE A 341 -5.40 -0.81 2.32
N VAL A 342 -5.64 0.28 1.59
CA VAL A 342 -5.95 0.20 0.14
C VAL A 342 -4.86 -0.58 -0.62
N ALA A 343 -3.61 -0.57 -0.14
CA ALA A 343 -2.52 -1.36 -0.69
C ALA A 343 -2.73 -2.87 -0.54
N LEU A 344 -3.57 -3.33 0.40
CA LEU A 344 -3.91 -4.74 0.57
C LEU A 344 -4.70 -5.34 -0.60
N LEU A 345 -5.18 -4.52 -1.53
CA LEU A 345 -5.77 -5.02 -2.77
C LEU A 345 -4.83 -5.97 -3.52
N TRP A 346 -3.53 -5.66 -3.59
CA TRP A 346 -2.54 -6.53 -4.23
C TRP A 346 -2.35 -7.87 -3.48
N PRO A 347 -2.09 -7.90 -2.17
CA PRO A 347 -2.05 -9.13 -1.37
C PRO A 347 -3.33 -9.98 -1.44
N PHE A 348 -4.51 -9.36 -1.31
CA PHE A 348 -5.77 -10.10 -1.40
C PHE A 348 -6.04 -10.68 -2.78
N ALA A 349 -5.70 -9.97 -3.85
CA ALA A 349 -5.80 -10.51 -5.21
C ALA A 349 -4.82 -11.68 -5.43
N CYS A 350 -3.60 -11.57 -4.88
CA CYS A 350 -2.66 -12.68 -4.86
C CYS A 350 -3.26 -13.89 -4.13
N LEU A 351 -3.83 -13.68 -2.95
CA LEU A 351 -4.49 -14.72 -2.16
C LEU A 351 -5.68 -15.35 -2.92
N GLY A 352 -6.53 -14.54 -3.57
CA GLY A 352 -7.63 -15.01 -4.42
C GLY A 352 -7.13 -15.90 -5.57
N SER A 353 -6.00 -15.53 -6.20
CA SER A 353 -5.34 -16.34 -7.23
C SER A 353 -4.81 -17.68 -6.69
N VAL A 354 -4.37 -17.73 -5.41
CA VAL A 354 -3.96 -18.97 -4.72
C VAL A 354 -5.17 -19.84 -4.40
N ALA A 355 -6.24 -19.24 -3.87
CA ALA A 355 -7.46 -19.93 -3.51
C ALA A 355 -8.11 -20.69 -4.67
N THR A 356 -8.00 -20.15 -5.89
CA THR A 356 -8.57 -20.76 -7.10
C THR A 356 -7.63 -21.76 -7.79
N SER A 357 -6.35 -21.86 -7.35
CA SER A 357 -5.41 -22.81 -7.94
C SER A 357 -5.64 -24.24 -7.40
N GLN A 358 -5.60 -25.23 -8.27
CA GLN A 358 -5.87 -26.65 -7.88
C GLN A 358 -4.73 -27.31 -7.09
N THR A 359 -3.59 -26.65 -6.90
CA THR A 359 -2.33 -27.27 -6.46
C THR A 359 -2.04 -27.23 -4.95
N PHE A 360 -2.90 -26.61 -4.12
CA PHE A 360 -2.59 -26.38 -2.70
C PHE A 360 -3.79 -26.66 -1.77
N GLY A 361 -3.83 -27.80 -1.09
CA GLY A 361 -4.90 -28.18 -0.16
C GLY A 361 -5.07 -27.21 1.03
N ILE A 362 -4.10 -27.18 1.95
CA ILE A 362 -4.17 -26.35 3.18
C ILE A 362 -4.08 -24.85 2.86
N GLY A 363 -3.19 -24.45 1.97
CA GLY A 363 -3.07 -23.05 1.57
C GLY A 363 -4.33 -22.47 0.90
N ARG A 364 -5.09 -23.31 0.21
CA ARG A 364 -6.37 -22.94 -0.40
C ARG A 364 -7.44 -22.70 0.67
N LEU A 365 -7.57 -23.61 1.65
CA LEU A 365 -8.52 -23.46 2.76
C LEU A 365 -8.20 -22.18 3.57
N ALA A 366 -6.95 -22.00 3.98
CA ALA A 366 -6.50 -20.80 4.70
C ALA A 366 -6.78 -19.51 3.92
N SER A 367 -6.61 -19.55 2.59
CA SER A 367 -6.90 -18.40 1.73
C SER A 367 -8.39 -18.03 1.73
N TYR A 368 -9.29 -18.99 1.59
CA TYR A 368 -10.73 -18.75 1.66
C TYR A 368 -11.15 -18.25 3.04
N THR A 369 -10.68 -18.90 4.10
CA THR A 369 -11.00 -18.50 5.48
C THR A 369 -10.58 -17.06 5.74
N LEU A 370 -9.37 -16.68 5.35
CA LEU A 370 -8.87 -15.32 5.57
C LEU A 370 -9.64 -14.27 4.74
N ILE A 371 -10.00 -14.57 3.49
CA ILE A 371 -10.82 -13.68 2.67
C ILE A 371 -12.20 -13.46 3.31
N ILE A 372 -12.82 -14.52 3.83
CA ILE A 372 -14.11 -14.44 4.53
C ILE A 372 -13.98 -13.62 5.81
N LEU A 373 -12.94 -13.84 6.62
CA LEU A 373 -12.69 -13.07 7.85
C LEU A 373 -12.46 -11.59 7.54
N ALA A 374 -11.71 -11.27 6.50
CA ALA A 374 -11.49 -9.88 6.08
C ALA A 374 -12.77 -9.23 5.57
N ALA A 375 -13.60 -9.95 4.81
CA ALA A 375 -14.90 -9.45 4.37
C ALA A 375 -15.84 -9.23 5.57
N ALA A 376 -15.86 -10.15 6.54
CA ALA A 376 -16.61 -9.99 7.78
C ALA A 376 -16.14 -8.75 8.57
N ASN A 377 -14.81 -8.55 8.70
CA ASN A 377 -14.26 -7.35 9.34
C ASN A 377 -14.65 -6.05 8.62
N SER A 378 -14.89 -6.09 7.31
CA SER A 378 -15.37 -4.94 6.54
C SER A 378 -16.83 -4.60 6.83
N VAL A 379 -17.65 -5.58 7.22
CA VAL A 379 -19.08 -5.42 7.52
C VAL A 379 -19.33 -5.11 8.99
N LEU A 380 -18.46 -5.58 9.90
CA LEU A 380 -18.60 -5.38 11.34
C LEU A 380 -18.85 -3.93 11.78
N PRO A 381 -18.20 -2.90 11.19
CA PRO A 381 -18.46 -1.51 11.53
C PRO A 381 -19.87 -1.03 11.15
N LEU A 382 -20.58 -1.75 10.29
CA LEU A 382 -21.96 -1.43 9.88
C LEU A 382 -23.01 -2.02 10.82
N LEU A 383 -22.60 -2.93 11.73
CA LEU A 383 -23.50 -3.54 12.69
C LEU A 383 -23.84 -2.56 13.82
N PRO A 384 -25.09 -2.58 14.35
CA PRO A 384 -25.47 -1.74 15.45
C PRO A 384 -24.70 -2.13 16.72
N GLY A 385 -24.05 -1.16 17.35
CA GLY A 385 -23.31 -1.34 18.59
C GLY A 385 -22.01 -0.55 18.63
N ARG A 386 -22.07 0.74 18.99
CA ARG A 386 -20.88 1.61 19.06
C ARG A 386 -19.78 1.07 20.00
N SER A 387 -20.14 0.36 21.07
CA SER A 387 -19.20 -0.24 22.02
C SER A 387 -18.36 -1.35 21.40
N THR A 388 -18.98 -2.27 20.64
CA THR A 388 -18.28 -3.36 19.94
C THR A 388 -17.36 -2.83 18.86
N GLN A 389 -17.80 -1.84 18.10
CA GLN A 389 -16.98 -1.19 17.08
C GLN A 389 -15.75 -0.52 17.71
N ARG A 390 -15.91 0.21 18.82
CA ARG A 390 -14.80 0.84 19.54
C ARG A 390 -13.82 -0.18 20.07
N LEU A 391 -14.29 -1.30 20.61
CA LEU A 391 -13.45 -2.39 21.08
C LEU A 391 -12.63 -3.01 19.94
N LEU A 392 -13.23 -3.29 18.79
CA LEU A 392 -12.52 -3.84 17.62
C LEU A 392 -11.44 -2.88 17.10
N ILE A 393 -11.71 -1.57 17.10
CA ILE A 393 -10.72 -0.56 16.75
C ILE A 393 -9.61 -0.51 17.79
N ALA A 394 -9.93 -0.52 19.08
CA ALA A 394 -8.97 -0.55 20.17
C ALA A 394 -8.08 -1.79 20.13
N LEU A 395 -8.64 -2.95 19.82
CA LEU A 395 -7.88 -4.20 19.61
C LEU A 395 -7.07 -4.19 18.32
N GLY A 396 -7.38 -3.33 17.35
CA GLY A 396 -6.66 -3.27 16.08
C GLY A 396 -7.01 -4.41 15.13
N ALA A 397 -8.29 -4.73 14.93
CA ALA A 397 -8.74 -5.84 14.10
C ALA A 397 -8.11 -5.86 12.70
N ASP A 398 -7.98 -4.69 12.05
CA ASP A 398 -7.35 -4.58 10.73
C ASP A 398 -5.85 -4.94 10.73
N PHE A 399 -5.13 -4.69 11.85
CA PHE A 399 -3.75 -5.14 12.02
C PHE A 399 -3.67 -6.68 11.95
N TYR A 400 -4.55 -7.38 12.65
CA TYR A 400 -4.55 -8.85 12.64
C TYR A 400 -4.92 -9.42 11.28
N VAL A 401 -5.81 -8.77 10.51
CA VAL A 401 -6.08 -9.13 9.12
C VAL A 401 -4.80 -9.06 8.29
N ASN A 402 -4.02 -7.98 8.41
CA ASN A 402 -2.75 -7.83 7.68
C ASN A 402 -1.69 -8.85 8.15
N LEU A 403 -1.59 -9.11 9.45
CA LEU A 403 -0.66 -10.08 10.02
C LEU A 403 -0.96 -11.51 9.54
N LEU A 404 -2.21 -11.93 9.59
CA LEU A 404 -2.65 -13.23 9.09
C LEU A 404 -2.42 -13.36 7.59
N LEU A 405 -2.67 -12.29 6.83
CA LEU A 405 -2.41 -12.24 5.40
C LEU A 405 -0.92 -12.43 5.09
N LEU A 406 -0.04 -11.76 5.84
CA LEU A 406 1.41 -11.93 5.74
C LEU A 406 1.81 -13.39 6.02
N ILE A 407 1.31 -14.00 7.10
CA ILE A 407 1.62 -15.38 7.48
C ILE A 407 1.19 -16.37 6.39
N VAL A 408 -0.04 -16.24 5.87
CA VAL A 408 -0.55 -17.13 4.82
C VAL A 408 0.24 -16.97 3.53
N LEU A 409 0.56 -15.74 3.13
CA LEU A 409 1.35 -15.47 1.93
C LEU A 409 2.79 -15.99 2.06
N LEU A 410 3.41 -15.86 3.23
CA LEU A 410 4.74 -16.44 3.51
C LEU A 410 4.69 -17.96 3.41
N TYR A 411 3.70 -18.61 4.03
CA TYR A 411 3.51 -20.05 3.91
C TYR A 411 3.39 -20.51 2.44
N VAL A 412 2.57 -19.81 1.65
CA VAL A 412 2.39 -20.10 0.22
C VAL A 412 3.68 -19.87 -0.57
N LEU A 413 4.43 -18.80 -0.25
CA LEU A 413 5.71 -18.50 -0.90
C LEU A 413 6.74 -19.60 -0.64
N ILE A 414 6.92 -20.00 0.61
CA ILE A 414 7.84 -21.06 1.02
C ILE A 414 7.45 -22.40 0.35
N SER A 415 6.19 -22.79 0.46
CA SER A 415 5.68 -24.04 -0.11
C SER A 415 5.88 -24.12 -1.63
N ARG A 416 5.62 -23.04 -2.35
CA ARG A 416 5.84 -22.99 -3.81
C ARG A 416 7.30 -23.09 -4.18
N ARG A 417 8.19 -22.46 -3.43
CA ARG A 417 9.63 -22.50 -3.71
C ARG A 417 10.24 -23.86 -3.42
N LEU A 418 9.87 -24.51 -2.32
CA LEU A 418 10.29 -25.86 -2.00
C LEU A 418 9.81 -26.87 -3.05
N ALA A 419 8.58 -26.76 -3.53
CA ALA A 419 8.07 -27.60 -4.61
C ALA A 419 8.85 -27.42 -5.93
N LEU A 420 9.32 -26.23 -6.23
CA LEU A 420 10.16 -25.98 -7.42
C LEU A 420 11.56 -26.57 -7.26
N GLN A 421 12.16 -26.49 -6.08
CA GLN A 421 13.46 -27.11 -5.78
C GLN A 421 13.40 -28.63 -5.99
N LYS A 422 12.39 -29.30 -5.44
CA LYS A 422 12.22 -30.74 -5.57
C LYS A 422 12.14 -31.17 -7.06
N ARG A 423 11.35 -30.46 -7.86
CA ARG A 423 11.24 -30.73 -9.31
C ARG A 423 12.54 -30.48 -10.09
N SER A 424 13.36 -29.54 -9.67
CA SER A 424 14.67 -29.28 -10.29
C SER A 424 15.72 -30.32 -9.90
N GLY A 425 15.64 -30.89 -8.71
CA GLY A 425 16.49 -32.00 -8.25
C GLY A 425 16.19 -33.32 -8.97
N GLU A 426 14.91 -33.65 -9.12
CA GLU A 426 14.48 -34.86 -9.85
C GLU A 426 14.87 -34.86 -11.33
N SER A 427 14.99 -33.69 -11.96
CA SER A 427 15.41 -33.59 -13.37
C SER A 427 16.93 -33.70 -13.58
N ARG A 428 17.72 -33.79 -12.52
CA ARG A 428 19.18 -33.95 -12.55
C ARG A 428 19.67 -35.37 -12.29
N THR A 429 18.80 -36.32 -11.95
CA THR A 429 19.17 -37.73 -11.90
C THR A 429 19.48 -38.22 -13.32
N PRO A 430 20.70 -38.73 -13.61
CA PRO A 430 21.04 -39.25 -14.93
C PRO A 430 20.13 -40.43 -15.24
N VAL A 431 19.56 -40.42 -16.43
CA VAL A 431 18.89 -41.58 -17.02
C VAL A 431 19.92 -42.72 -16.96
N PRO A 432 19.63 -43.90 -16.34
CA PRO A 432 20.54 -45.03 -16.40
C PRO A 432 20.87 -45.31 -17.88
N SER A 433 22.16 -45.32 -18.21
CA SER A 433 22.62 -45.70 -19.53
C SER A 433 22.08 -47.10 -19.81
N ALA A 434 21.22 -47.18 -20.84
CA ALA A 434 20.79 -48.48 -21.34
C ALA A 434 22.06 -49.31 -21.65
N THR A 435 22.31 -50.32 -20.86
CA THR A 435 23.33 -51.32 -21.05
C THR A 435 23.08 -51.90 -22.44
N LYS A 436 23.96 -51.61 -23.39
CA LYS A 436 24.05 -52.35 -24.65
C LYS A 436 24.42 -53.77 -24.27
N THR A 437 23.49 -54.69 -24.32
CA THR A 437 23.75 -56.11 -24.38
C THR A 437 24.42 -56.47 -25.72
N PRO A 438 25.40 -57.36 -25.70
CA PRO A 438 26.21 -57.71 -26.86
C PRO A 438 25.43 -58.45 -27.93
#